data_7d0cfcd2038cadab320fab1707323988
#
_entry.id   7d0cfcd2038cadab320fab1707323988
#
_cell.length_a   1.000
_cell.length_b   1.000
_cell.length_c   1.000
_cell.angle_alpha   90.00
_cell.angle_beta   90.00
_cell.angle_gamma   90.00
#
_symmetry.space_group_name_H-M   'P 1'
#
loop_
_entity.id
_entity.type
_entity.pdbx_description
1 polymer ?
#
loop_
_entity_poly.entity_id
_entity_poly.type
_entity_poly.pdbx_seq_one_letter_code
_entity_poly.pdbx_strand_id
1 'polypeptide(L)'
;MRQGLVAVDYLIDLKGLDELSYIKYDAKEGLKLGATTTHRKIEKSDVIKKNYPVLTAMEEKLASIQVRNWGTIGGNLAHADAAGDPAPVLISLGAKIKLGSKKGDRVMSLEDFYTDLFETAMEHDEIVLEVQVPPASPKTGSAYQKFNLIEDDQGIVAVAATVTADKGGVCTDAKIVLGNAGVTPIRAKSAERALVGKKLTDKMMAEAGEAAAGDADPVSD
;
A
#
# COMPACT_ATOMS: atom_id res chain seq x y z
N MET A 1 15.57 19.25 2.79
CA MET A 1 16.89 19.45 2.15
C MET A 1 16.88 20.62 1.16
N ARG A 2 16.26 20.56 -0.02
CA ARG A 2 16.31 21.67 -1.01
C ARG A 2 15.78 23.03 -0.48
N GLN A 3 14.87 23.01 0.48
CA GLN A 3 14.28 24.19 1.11
C GLN A 3 14.94 24.55 2.45
N GLY A 4 15.99 23.84 2.86
CA GLY A 4 16.72 24.09 4.11
C GLY A 4 15.95 23.76 5.40
N LEU A 5 14.78 23.10 5.29
CA LEU A 5 13.94 22.76 6.44
C LEU A 5 14.52 21.64 7.29
N VAL A 6 15.34 20.78 6.70
CA VAL A 6 16.01 19.67 7.38
C VAL A 6 17.50 19.76 7.13
N ALA A 7 18.29 19.90 8.20
CA ALA A 7 19.73 19.79 8.19
C ALA A 7 20.12 18.35 8.49
N VAL A 8 20.90 17.74 7.60
CA VAL A 8 21.44 16.39 7.77
C VAL A 8 22.97 16.45 7.67
N ASP A 9 23.67 15.79 8.59
CA ASP A 9 25.14 15.71 8.55
C ASP A 9 25.62 14.68 7.53
N TYR A 10 24.85 13.60 7.34
CA TYR A 10 25.18 12.51 6.43
C TYR A 10 23.95 12.07 5.64
N LEU A 11 24.15 11.76 4.38
CA LEU A 11 23.14 11.16 3.50
C LEU A 11 23.70 9.85 2.94
N ILE A 12 22.98 8.73 3.18
CA ILE A 12 23.36 7.41 2.69
C ILE A 12 22.42 7.01 1.58
N ASP A 13 22.93 6.81 0.36
CA ASP A 13 22.14 6.32 -0.77
C ASP A 13 22.10 4.77 -0.75
N LEU A 14 20.90 4.21 -0.64
CA LEU A 14 20.68 2.78 -0.63
C LEU A 14 20.49 2.17 -2.04
N LYS A 15 20.36 2.99 -3.07
CA LYS A 15 20.09 2.51 -4.45
C LYS A 15 21.21 1.70 -5.08
N GLY A 16 22.43 1.82 -4.55
CA GLY A 16 23.56 0.99 -4.94
C GLY A 16 23.57 -0.43 -4.38
N LEU A 17 22.59 -0.77 -3.52
CA LEU A 17 22.45 -2.11 -2.97
C LEU A 17 21.55 -2.97 -3.85
N ASP A 18 22.16 -3.67 -4.82
CA ASP A 18 21.44 -4.51 -5.79
C ASP A 18 20.64 -5.62 -5.12
N GLU A 19 21.09 -6.11 -3.97
CA GLU A 19 20.42 -7.10 -3.13
C GLU A 19 19.07 -6.63 -2.58
N LEU A 20 18.80 -5.33 -2.55
CA LEU A 20 17.52 -4.75 -2.16
C LEU A 20 16.62 -4.39 -3.36
N SER A 21 17.05 -4.66 -4.61
CA SER A 21 16.30 -4.33 -5.83
C SER A 21 15.85 -5.60 -6.55
N TYR A 22 14.73 -6.20 -6.12
CA TYR A 22 14.20 -7.42 -6.71
C TYR A 22 12.69 -7.51 -6.65
N ILE A 23 12.13 -8.34 -7.53
CA ILE A 23 10.75 -8.81 -7.54
C ILE A 23 10.80 -10.33 -7.56
N LYS A 24 10.35 -10.98 -6.49
CA LYS A 24 10.30 -12.44 -6.38
C LYS A 24 8.87 -12.87 -6.13
N TYR A 25 8.41 -13.89 -6.83
CA TYR A 25 7.08 -14.46 -6.67
C TYR A 25 7.16 -15.96 -6.52
N ASP A 26 6.45 -16.47 -5.55
CA ASP A 26 6.19 -17.90 -5.36
C ASP A 26 4.69 -18.10 -5.09
N ALA A 27 4.09 -19.14 -5.67
CA ALA A 27 2.67 -19.38 -5.55
C ALA A 27 2.19 -19.71 -4.12
N LYS A 28 3.10 -20.16 -3.24
CA LYS A 28 2.80 -20.48 -1.83
C LYS A 28 3.19 -19.36 -0.88
N GLU A 29 4.28 -18.66 -1.17
CA GLU A 29 4.80 -17.59 -0.31
C GLU A 29 4.27 -16.19 -0.68
N GLY A 30 3.82 -16.02 -1.92
CA GLY A 30 3.34 -14.73 -2.44
C GLY A 30 4.43 -13.92 -3.14
N LEU A 31 4.29 -12.60 -3.11
CA LEU A 31 5.18 -11.64 -3.74
C LEU A 31 6.11 -11.00 -2.71
N LYS A 32 7.40 -10.92 -3.04
CA LYS A 32 8.42 -10.21 -2.26
C LYS A 32 9.05 -9.12 -3.12
N LEU A 33 9.03 -7.90 -2.64
CA LEU A 33 9.60 -6.71 -3.27
C LEU A 33 10.75 -6.20 -2.41
N GLY A 34 11.95 -6.14 -2.96
CA GLY A 34 13.09 -5.50 -2.29
C GLY A 34 12.86 -4.00 -2.19
N ALA A 35 13.30 -3.38 -1.09
CA ALA A 35 12.98 -2.00 -0.74
C ALA A 35 13.43 -0.96 -1.78
N THR A 36 14.54 -1.19 -2.49
CA THR A 36 15.03 -0.27 -3.53
C THR A 36 14.47 -0.56 -4.93
N THR A 37 13.49 -1.47 -5.04
CA THR A 37 12.76 -1.71 -6.30
C THR A 37 11.96 -0.45 -6.67
N THR A 38 12.21 0.11 -7.85
CA THR A 38 11.53 1.32 -8.30
C THR A 38 10.08 1.05 -8.67
N HIS A 39 9.22 2.04 -8.51
CA HIS A 39 7.82 1.99 -8.93
C HIS A 39 7.70 1.61 -10.42
N ARG A 40 8.60 2.10 -11.27
CA ARG A 40 8.63 1.73 -12.68
C ARG A 40 8.91 0.25 -12.94
N LYS A 41 9.79 -0.38 -12.14
CA LYS A 41 10.04 -1.82 -12.22
C LYS A 41 8.79 -2.61 -11.79
N ILE A 42 8.07 -2.17 -10.77
CA ILE A 42 6.83 -2.79 -10.30
C ILE A 42 5.75 -2.66 -11.38
N GLU A 43 5.52 -1.47 -11.92
CA GLU A 43 4.58 -1.18 -13.00
C GLU A 43 4.79 -2.07 -14.23
N LYS A 44 6.04 -2.30 -14.63
CA LYS A 44 6.39 -3.05 -15.85
C LYS A 44 6.57 -4.55 -15.64
N SER A 45 6.40 -5.04 -14.42
CA SER A 45 6.61 -6.45 -14.10
C SER A 45 5.44 -7.33 -14.59
N ASP A 46 5.68 -8.22 -15.52
CA ASP A 46 4.68 -9.19 -15.99
C ASP A 46 4.21 -10.12 -14.87
N VAL A 47 5.09 -10.45 -13.93
CA VAL A 47 4.77 -11.28 -12.76
C VAL A 47 3.75 -10.58 -11.88
N ILE A 48 3.92 -9.28 -11.62
CA ILE A 48 2.98 -8.49 -10.82
C ILE A 48 1.67 -8.31 -11.59
N LYS A 49 1.75 -7.94 -12.86
CA LYS A 49 0.58 -7.76 -13.72
C LYS A 49 -0.32 -9.00 -13.77
N LYS A 50 0.30 -10.18 -13.78
CA LYS A 50 -0.43 -11.46 -13.81
C LYS A 50 -1.05 -11.82 -12.46
N ASN A 51 -0.34 -11.62 -11.34
CA ASN A 51 -0.72 -12.18 -10.05
C ASN A 51 -1.30 -11.14 -9.07
N TYR A 52 -0.95 -9.86 -9.26
CA TYR A 52 -1.42 -8.74 -8.44
C TYR A 52 -1.75 -7.52 -9.31
N PRO A 53 -2.71 -7.63 -10.24
CA PRO A 53 -3.00 -6.57 -11.22
C PRO A 53 -3.36 -5.23 -10.57
N VAL A 54 -3.90 -5.22 -9.36
CA VAL A 54 -4.20 -4.00 -8.60
C VAL A 54 -2.94 -3.17 -8.29
N LEU A 55 -1.78 -3.82 -8.06
CA LEU A 55 -0.51 -3.11 -7.89
C LEU A 55 -0.10 -2.41 -9.19
N THR A 56 -0.22 -3.07 -10.33
CA THR A 56 0.05 -2.44 -11.62
C THR A 56 -0.88 -1.24 -11.88
N ALA A 57 -2.18 -1.42 -11.62
CA ALA A 57 -3.18 -0.36 -11.80
C ALA A 57 -2.95 0.84 -10.86
N MET A 58 -2.45 0.60 -9.65
CA MET A 58 -2.05 1.65 -8.72
C MET A 58 -0.79 2.37 -9.22
N GLU A 59 0.24 1.63 -9.63
CA GLU A 59 1.48 2.22 -10.12
C GLU A 59 1.28 3.09 -11.37
N GLU A 60 0.34 2.74 -12.24
CA GLU A 60 -0.02 3.54 -13.42
C GLU A 60 -0.59 4.91 -13.05
N LYS A 61 -1.20 5.04 -11.86
CA LYS A 61 -1.77 6.28 -11.32
C LYS A 61 -0.81 7.02 -10.37
N LEU A 62 0.33 6.42 -10.05
CA LEU A 62 1.28 6.99 -9.11
C LEU A 62 2.15 8.02 -9.81
N ALA A 63 1.94 9.30 -9.51
CA ALA A 63 2.78 10.41 -9.94
C ALA A 63 3.26 10.32 -11.41
N SER A 64 4.25 11.09 -11.78
CA SER A 64 4.82 11.10 -13.14
C SER A 64 5.76 9.90 -13.39
N ILE A 65 6.01 9.58 -14.67
CA ILE A 65 6.98 8.56 -15.08
C ILE A 65 8.38 8.84 -14.50
N GLN A 66 8.78 10.11 -14.40
CA GLN A 66 10.05 10.54 -13.81
C GLN A 66 10.13 10.13 -12.33
N VAL A 67 9.06 10.37 -11.58
CA VAL A 67 8.97 9.97 -10.17
C VAL A 67 9.02 8.45 -10.05
N ARG A 68 8.27 7.71 -10.87
CA ARG A 68 8.28 6.23 -10.85
C ARG A 68 9.64 5.62 -11.23
N ASN A 69 10.39 6.25 -12.13
CA ASN A 69 11.74 5.79 -12.47
C ASN A 69 12.74 5.96 -11.33
N TRP A 70 12.51 6.92 -10.43
CA TRP A 70 13.43 7.28 -9.35
C TRP A 70 12.98 6.81 -7.98
N GLY A 71 11.69 6.93 -7.67
CA GLY A 71 11.09 6.50 -6.42
C GLY A 71 11.11 4.98 -6.25
N THR A 72 11.26 4.52 -5.02
CA THR A 72 11.30 3.10 -4.64
C THR A 72 10.18 2.76 -3.70
N ILE A 73 9.75 1.49 -3.70
CA ILE A 73 8.65 1.04 -2.83
C ILE A 73 8.97 1.23 -1.34
N GLY A 74 10.18 0.87 -0.91
CA GLY A 74 10.61 1.04 0.48
C GLY A 74 10.71 2.52 0.87
N GLY A 75 11.22 3.38 -0.04
CA GLY A 75 11.32 4.81 0.20
C GLY A 75 9.94 5.47 0.32
N ASN A 76 8.96 5.08 -0.52
CA ASN A 76 7.60 5.57 -0.45
C ASN A 76 6.94 5.19 0.88
N LEU A 77 7.02 3.91 1.28
CA LEU A 77 6.42 3.45 2.53
C LEU A 77 7.08 4.09 3.76
N ALA A 78 8.42 4.20 3.80
CA ALA A 78 9.15 4.82 4.90
C ALA A 78 8.93 6.33 5.01
N HIS A 79 8.54 7.00 3.90
CA HIS A 79 8.17 8.41 3.92
C HIS A 79 6.86 8.67 4.69
N ALA A 80 5.98 7.67 4.73
CA ALA A 80 4.72 7.69 5.46
C ALA A 80 3.81 8.89 5.13
N ASP A 81 3.79 9.31 3.86
CA ASP A 81 2.83 10.31 3.38
C ASP A 81 1.43 9.69 3.35
N ALA A 82 0.45 10.33 4.00
CA ALA A 82 -0.94 9.89 4.00
C ALA A 82 -1.55 9.78 2.58
N ALA A 83 -1.07 10.61 1.64
CA ALA A 83 -1.45 10.58 0.23
C ALA A 83 -0.67 9.55 -0.60
N GLY A 84 0.17 8.74 0.01
CA GLY A 84 0.96 7.69 -0.65
C GLY A 84 0.10 6.56 -1.20
N ASP A 85 0.05 6.41 -2.52
CA ASP A 85 -0.78 5.40 -3.22
C ASP A 85 -0.46 3.93 -2.84
N PRO A 86 0.81 3.50 -2.62
CA PRO A 86 1.14 2.11 -2.34
C PRO A 86 0.59 1.57 -1.03
N ALA A 87 0.56 2.40 0.02
CA ALA A 87 0.19 1.96 1.36
C ALA A 87 -1.23 1.38 1.43
N PRO A 88 -2.30 2.06 0.97
CA PRO A 88 -3.65 1.51 1.00
C PRO A 88 -3.78 0.20 0.25
N VAL A 89 -3.16 0.08 -0.93
CA VAL A 89 -3.22 -1.13 -1.76
C VAL A 89 -2.52 -2.29 -1.07
N LEU A 90 -1.30 -2.09 -0.58
CA LEU A 90 -0.53 -3.13 0.09
C LEU A 90 -1.18 -3.58 1.40
N ILE A 91 -1.76 -2.65 2.19
CA ILE A 91 -2.51 -2.99 3.40
C ILE A 91 -3.76 -3.80 3.05
N SER A 92 -4.51 -3.43 2.00
CA SER A 92 -5.68 -4.20 1.57
C SER A 92 -5.34 -5.63 1.14
N LEU A 93 -4.16 -5.82 0.55
CA LEU A 93 -3.62 -7.13 0.20
C LEU A 93 -3.08 -7.91 1.42
N GLY A 94 -3.02 -7.30 2.61
CA GLY A 94 -2.49 -7.91 3.82
C GLY A 94 -0.96 -7.99 3.84
N ALA A 95 -0.30 -7.05 3.23
CA ALA A 95 1.16 -7.01 3.16
C ALA A 95 1.81 -6.84 4.53
N LYS A 96 3.03 -7.36 4.61
CA LYS A 96 3.96 -7.17 5.74
C LYS A 96 5.19 -6.42 5.26
N ILE A 97 5.85 -5.75 6.17
CA ILE A 97 7.11 -5.05 5.94
C ILE A 97 8.21 -5.70 6.78
N LYS A 98 9.36 -5.91 6.15
CA LYS A 98 10.56 -6.43 6.79
C LYS A 98 11.54 -5.29 7.01
N LEU A 99 11.93 -5.09 8.26
CA LEU A 99 12.90 -4.11 8.71
C LEU A 99 14.19 -4.80 9.13
N GLY A 100 15.31 -4.15 8.93
CA GLY A 100 16.60 -4.70 9.32
C GLY A 100 17.46 -3.68 10.02
N SER A 101 18.23 -4.14 11.01
CA SER A 101 19.24 -3.39 11.75
C SER A 101 20.44 -4.27 12.06
N LYS A 102 21.46 -3.69 12.71
CA LYS A 102 22.60 -4.48 13.23
C LYS A 102 22.22 -5.51 14.29
N LYS A 103 21.04 -5.35 14.91
CA LYS A 103 20.52 -6.26 15.95
C LYS A 103 19.78 -7.46 15.36
N GLY A 104 19.46 -7.42 14.06
CA GLY A 104 18.72 -8.43 13.33
C GLY A 104 17.55 -7.84 12.57
N ASP A 105 16.76 -8.73 11.97
CA ASP A 105 15.60 -8.40 11.17
C ASP A 105 14.31 -8.67 11.95
N ARG A 106 13.28 -7.85 11.70
CA ARG A 106 11.91 -8.09 12.16
C ARG A 106 10.90 -7.89 11.05
N VAL A 107 9.77 -8.57 11.16
CA VAL A 107 8.64 -8.45 10.22
C VAL A 107 7.40 -8.03 11.00
N MET A 108 6.67 -7.06 10.48
CA MET A 108 5.41 -6.60 11.05
C MET A 108 4.34 -6.41 9.98
N SER A 109 3.08 -6.27 10.38
CA SER A 109 2.00 -5.88 9.47
C SER A 109 2.29 -4.48 8.91
N LEU A 110 1.99 -4.27 7.62
CA LEU A 110 2.09 -2.93 7.05
C LEU A 110 1.03 -1.97 7.62
N GLU A 111 -0.12 -2.48 8.08
CA GLU A 111 -1.14 -1.69 8.79
C GLU A 111 -0.57 -1.08 10.09
N ASP A 112 0.22 -1.84 10.85
CA ASP A 112 0.80 -1.40 12.11
C ASP A 112 2.10 -0.58 11.92
N PHE A 113 2.57 -0.45 10.70
CA PHE A 113 3.82 0.26 10.38
C PHE A 113 3.68 1.78 10.47
N TYR A 114 2.49 2.32 10.20
CA TYR A 114 2.20 3.75 10.24
C TYR A 114 1.70 4.16 11.61
N THR A 115 2.38 5.11 12.25
CA THR A 115 2.06 5.54 13.61
C THR A 115 1.43 6.93 13.68
N ASP A 116 1.86 7.83 12.78
CA ASP A 116 1.31 9.19 12.64
C ASP A 116 1.69 9.76 11.27
N LEU A 117 1.32 11.00 10.99
CA LEU A 117 1.66 11.73 9.76
C LEU A 117 3.18 11.82 9.60
N PHE A 118 3.71 11.26 8.51
CA PHE A 118 5.15 11.11 8.24
C PHE A 118 5.92 10.34 9.31
N GLU A 119 5.23 9.53 10.13
CA GLU A 119 5.85 8.72 11.16
C GLU A 119 5.57 7.22 10.96
N THR A 120 6.57 6.43 11.27
CA THR A 120 6.52 4.97 11.18
C THR A 120 7.01 4.32 12.46
N ALA A 121 6.69 3.03 12.65
CA ALA A 121 7.19 2.21 13.74
C ALA A 121 8.65 1.76 13.57
N MET A 122 9.42 2.37 12.65
CA MET A 122 10.85 2.10 12.48
C MET A 122 11.64 2.65 13.67
N GLU A 123 12.55 1.84 14.18
CA GLU A 123 13.57 2.31 15.10
C GLU A 123 14.64 3.15 14.35
N HIS A 124 15.35 4.00 15.06
CA HIS A 124 16.32 4.92 14.47
C HIS A 124 17.46 4.22 13.68
N ASP A 125 17.78 2.98 14.03
CA ASP A 125 18.84 2.17 13.41
C ASP A 125 18.29 1.13 12.41
N GLU A 126 17.01 1.22 12.00
CA GLU A 126 16.39 0.30 11.04
C GLU A 126 16.30 0.89 9.64
N ILE A 127 16.35 -0.01 8.65
CA ILE A 127 16.00 0.28 7.25
C ILE A 127 14.94 -0.70 6.76
N VAL A 128 14.14 -0.28 5.80
CA VAL A 128 13.23 -1.19 5.09
C VAL A 128 14.05 -2.10 4.19
N LEU A 129 13.86 -3.41 4.34
CA LEU A 129 14.51 -4.44 3.51
C LEU A 129 13.60 -4.98 2.42
N GLU A 130 12.35 -5.30 2.76
CA GLU A 130 11.45 -6.04 1.89
C GLU A 130 9.98 -5.74 2.21
N VAL A 131 9.14 -5.74 1.19
CA VAL A 131 7.67 -5.82 1.31
C VAL A 131 7.23 -7.22 0.91
N GLN A 132 6.42 -7.85 1.76
CA GLN A 132 5.90 -9.20 1.57
C GLN A 132 4.38 -9.16 1.38
N VAL A 133 3.88 -9.58 0.22
CA VAL A 133 2.45 -9.66 -0.08
C VAL A 133 2.04 -11.12 -0.11
N PRO A 134 1.08 -11.55 0.73
CA PRO A 134 0.66 -12.95 0.77
C PRO A 134 0.07 -13.39 -0.58
N PRO A 135 0.06 -14.70 -0.87
CA PRO A 135 -0.57 -15.20 -2.10
C PRO A 135 -2.06 -14.87 -2.11
N ALA A 136 -2.56 -14.52 -3.29
CA ALA A 136 -3.98 -14.24 -3.46
C ALA A 136 -4.81 -15.52 -3.20
N SER A 137 -5.85 -15.40 -2.37
CA SER A 137 -6.81 -16.48 -2.17
C SER A 137 -7.67 -16.67 -3.42
N PRO A 138 -8.11 -17.91 -3.72
CA PRO A 138 -9.07 -18.15 -4.79
C PRO A 138 -10.33 -17.29 -4.60
N LYS A 139 -10.87 -16.74 -5.70
CA LYS A 139 -12.07 -15.88 -5.70
C LYS A 139 -11.93 -14.57 -4.91
N THR A 140 -10.71 -14.06 -4.84
CA THR A 140 -10.41 -12.75 -4.34
C THR A 140 -10.29 -11.77 -5.51
N GLY A 141 -11.00 -10.66 -5.43
CA GLY A 141 -10.85 -9.51 -6.31
C GLY A 141 -10.28 -8.33 -5.55
N SER A 142 -9.43 -7.55 -6.21
CA SER A 142 -8.88 -6.32 -5.64
C SER A 142 -9.04 -5.16 -6.62
N ALA A 143 -9.32 -3.97 -6.10
CA ALA A 143 -9.45 -2.75 -6.88
C ALA A 143 -8.82 -1.57 -6.14
N TYR A 144 -8.37 -0.58 -6.91
CA TYR A 144 -7.86 0.68 -6.42
C TYR A 144 -8.50 1.84 -7.19
N GLN A 145 -9.01 2.81 -6.47
CA GLN A 145 -9.54 4.05 -7.02
C GLN A 145 -8.89 5.23 -6.30
N LYS A 146 -8.54 6.23 -7.10
CA LYS A 146 -7.97 7.50 -6.63
C LYS A 146 -8.77 8.64 -7.23
N PHE A 147 -9.18 9.58 -6.41
CA PHE A 147 -9.78 10.83 -6.83
C PHE A 147 -8.76 11.94 -6.70
N ASN A 148 -8.48 12.60 -7.81
CA ASN A 148 -7.59 13.75 -7.93
C ASN A 148 -8.17 14.77 -8.90
N LEU A 149 -7.79 16.03 -8.78
CA LEU A 149 -8.26 17.09 -9.66
C LEU A 149 -7.42 17.19 -10.93
N ILE A 150 -6.15 16.85 -10.84
CA ILE A 150 -5.16 16.90 -11.93
C ILE A 150 -4.57 15.52 -12.07
N GLU A 151 -4.48 15.02 -13.30
CA GLU A 151 -3.82 13.74 -13.61
C GLU A 151 -2.36 13.79 -13.14
N ASP A 152 -1.83 12.68 -12.65
CA ASP A 152 -0.49 12.55 -12.07
C ASP A 152 -0.24 13.29 -10.74
N ASP A 153 -1.24 13.92 -10.15
CA ASP A 153 -1.14 14.60 -8.85
C ASP A 153 -1.43 13.64 -7.69
N GLN A 154 -1.18 14.13 -6.47
CA GLN A 154 -1.60 13.44 -5.24
C GLN A 154 -3.12 13.27 -5.20
N GLY A 155 -3.58 12.15 -4.66
CA GLY A 155 -5.01 11.92 -4.47
C GLY A 155 -5.58 12.80 -3.37
N ILE A 156 -6.74 13.43 -3.61
CA ILE A 156 -7.54 14.04 -2.55
C ILE A 156 -8.02 12.91 -1.60
N VAL A 157 -8.42 11.79 -2.19
CA VAL A 157 -8.77 10.57 -1.46
C VAL A 157 -8.51 9.36 -2.37
N ALA A 158 -8.10 8.26 -1.77
CA ALA A 158 -7.95 6.99 -2.46
C ALA A 158 -8.61 5.86 -1.66
N VAL A 159 -9.05 4.83 -2.37
CA VAL A 159 -9.63 3.63 -1.76
C VAL A 159 -9.03 2.40 -2.42
N ALA A 160 -8.52 1.50 -1.59
CA ALA A 160 -8.14 0.15 -2.00
C ALA A 160 -9.07 -0.86 -1.34
N ALA A 161 -9.60 -1.79 -2.11
CA ALA A 161 -10.46 -2.85 -1.61
C ALA A 161 -9.97 -4.21 -2.10
N THR A 162 -9.90 -5.17 -1.19
CA THR A 162 -9.65 -6.59 -1.49
C THR A 162 -10.75 -7.41 -0.85
N VAL A 163 -11.53 -8.10 -1.67
CA VAL A 163 -12.71 -8.84 -1.24
C VAL A 163 -12.64 -10.28 -1.72
N THR A 164 -12.91 -11.22 -0.83
CA THR A 164 -13.00 -12.66 -1.12
C THR A 164 -14.46 -13.10 -1.00
N ALA A 165 -14.94 -13.85 -1.98
CA ALA A 165 -16.29 -14.41 -1.97
C ALA A 165 -16.27 -15.94 -2.05
N ASP A 166 -17.31 -16.58 -1.54
CA ASP A 166 -17.54 -18.01 -1.72
C ASP A 166 -18.13 -18.37 -3.11
N LYS A 167 -18.51 -19.62 -3.29
CA LYS A 167 -19.14 -20.10 -4.56
C LYS A 167 -20.53 -19.49 -4.78
N GLY A 168 -21.21 -19.06 -3.74
CA GLY A 168 -22.54 -18.43 -3.77
C GLY A 168 -22.52 -16.92 -3.97
N GLY A 169 -21.33 -16.30 -4.01
CA GLY A 169 -21.16 -14.85 -4.07
C GLY A 169 -21.34 -14.16 -2.72
N VAL A 170 -21.23 -14.92 -1.62
CA VAL A 170 -21.22 -14.36 -0.26
C VAL A 170 -19.81 -13.92 0.10
N CYS A 171 -19.66 -12.70 0.57
CA CYS A 171 -18.38 -12.15 1.03
C CYS A 171 -17.89 -12.92 2.27
N THR A 172 -16.71 -13.50 2.17
CA THR A 172 -16.08 -14.25 3.28
C THR A 172 -14.97 -13.46 3.97
N ASP A 173 -14.36 -12.50 3.27
CA ASP A 173 -13.36 -11.59 3.80
C ASP A 173 -13.37 -10.29 2.99
N ALA A 174 -13.16 -9.18 3.65
CA ALA A 174 -13.03 -7.88 3.02
C ALA A 174 -11.99 -7.04 3.77
N LYS A 175 -11.12 -6.39 2.99
CA LYS A 175 -10.19 -5.37 3.48
C LYS A 175 -10.35 -4.12 2.65
N ILE A 176 -10.84 -3.06 3.27
CA ILE A 176 -11.09 -1.77 2.63
C ILE A 176 -10.23 -0.73 3.34
N VAL A 177 -9.37 -0.07 2.57
CA VAL A 177 -8.39 0.88 3.10
C VAL A 177 -8.54 2.21 2.41
N LEU A 178 -8.69 3.26 3.20
CA LEU A 178 -8.75 4.64 2.75
C LEU A 178 -7.35 5.24 2.79
N GLY A 179 -6.96 5.90 1.72
CA GLY A 179 -5.73 6.71 1.62
C GLY A 179 -6.08 8.19 1.61
N ASN A 180 -5.28 9.00 2.23
CA ASN A 180 -5.47 10.45 2.42
C ASN A 180 -6.84 10.82 3.02
N ALA A 181 -7.37 9.95 3.88
CA ALA A 181 -8.62 10.17 4.61
C ALA A 181 -8.39 10.32 6.13
N GLY A 182 -7.15 10.49 6.53
CA GLY A 182 -6.64 10.71 7.89
C GLY A 182 -5.13 10.83 7.85
N VAL A 183 -4.49 10.94 9.01
CA VAL A 183 -3.02 11.09 9.14
C VAL A 183 -2.25 9.83 8.71
N THR A 184 -2.90 8.67 8.73
CA THR A 184 -2.36 7.38 8.26
C THR A 184 -3.39 6.68 7.37
N PRO A 185 -3.03 5.63 6.60
CA PRO A 185 -4.01 4.80 5.90
C PRO A 185 -5.02 4.19 6.88
N ILE A 186 -6.32 4.37 6.62
CA ILE A 186 -7.40 3.94 7.53
C ILE A 186 -8.04 2.64 7.01
N ARG A 187 -8.09 1.60 7.84
CA ARG A 187 -8.95 0.44 7.61
C ARG A 187 -10.41 0.79 7.87
N ALA A 188 -11.23 0.82 6.82
CA ALA A 188 -12.66 1.07 6.91
C ALA A 188 -13.42 -0.15 7.49
N LYS A 189 -13.23 -0.41 8.77
CA LYS A 189 -13.76 -1.60 9.47
C LYS A 189 -15.29 -1.65 9.49
N SER A 190 -15.95 -0.51 9.45
CA SER A 190 -17.42 -0.45 9.34
C SER A 190 -17.90 -0.94 7.99
N ALA A 191 -17.24 -0.55 6.91
CA ALA A 191 -17.52 -1.04 5.56
C ALA A 191 -17.25 -2.55 5.44
N GLU A 192 -16.15 -3.04 5.98
CA GLU A 192 -15.82 -4.48 5.99
C GLU A 192 -16.90 -5.30 6.68
N ARG A 193 -17.34 -4.86 7.88
CA ARG A 193 -18.45 -5.49 8.61
C ARG A 193 -19.78 -5.45 7.86
N ALA A 194 -20.00 -4.41 7.05
CA ALA A 194 -21.21 -4.30 6.23
C ALA A 194 -21.26 -5.35 5.13
N LEU A 195 -20.12 -5.84 4.62
CA LEU A 195 -20.00 -6.80 3.53
C LEU A 195 -19.89 -8.25 3.99
N VAL A 196 -19.08 -8.53 5.01
CA VAL A 196 -18.78 -9.91 5.44
C VAL A 196 -20.04 -10.66 5.86
N GLY A 197 -20.19 -11.88 5.34
CA GLY A 197 -21.36 -12.75 5.56
C GLY A 197 -22.56 -12.42 4.69
N LYS A 198 -22.48 -11.43 3.81
CA LYS A 198 -23.59 -11.03 2.93
C LYS A 198 -23.27 -11.28 1.45
N LYS A 199 -24.32 -11.48 0.66
CA LYS A 199 -24.20 -11.60 -0.80
C LYS A 199 -23.85 -10.24 -1.39
N LEU A 200 -22.80 -10.19 -2.20
CA LEU A 200 -22.35 -8.97 -2.86
C LEU A 200 -23.38 -8.53 -3.91
N THR A 201 -23.99 -7.38 -3.68
CA THR A 201 -24.93 -6.70 -4.57
C THR A 201 -24.59 -5.22 -4.65
N ASP A 202 -25.02 -4.53 -5.70
CA ASP A 202 -24.78 -3.10 -5.85
C ASP A 202 -25.26 -2.28 -4.63
N LYS A 203 -26.42 -2.67 -4.07
CA LYS A 203 -26.95 -2.06 -2.85
C LYS A 203 -26.01 -2.22 -1.66
N MET A 204 -25.49 -3.43 -1.43
CA MET A 204 -24.56 -3.71 -0.35
C MET A 204 -23.22 -2.97 -0.52
N MET A 205 -22.76 -2.87 -1.76
CA MET A 205 -21.54 -2.11 -2.08
C MET A 205 -21.73 -0.61 -1.80
N ALA A 206 -22.89 -0.04 -2.15
CA ALA A 206 -23.21 1.36 -1.84
C ALA A 206 -23.29 1.60 -0.32
N GLU A 207 -23.97 0.73 0.44
CA GLU A 207 -24.04 0.80 1.91
C GLU A 207 -22.65 0.71 2.54
N ALA A 208 -21.78 -0.16 2.01
CA ALA A 208 -20.39 -0.26 2.48
C ALA A 208 -19.59 1.02 2.17
N GLY A 209 -19.83 1.64 1.02
CA GLY A 209 -19.22 2.93 0.66
C GLY A 209 -19.60 4.04 1.64
N GLU A 210 -20.88 4.15 2.00
CA GLU A 210 -21.36 5.11 3.01
C GLU A 210 -20.74 4.83 4.40
N ALA A 211 -20.66 3.55 4.78
CA ALA A 211 -20.00 3.16 6.03
C ALA A 211 -18.50 3.50 6.04
N ALA A 212 -17.81 3.33 4.88
CA ALA A 212 -16.41 3.71 4.75
C ALA A 212 -16.19 5.21 4.92
N ALA A 213 -17.08 6.03 4.37
CA ALA A 213 -17.03 7.49 4.55
C ALA A 213 -17.15 7.88 6.04
N GLY A 214 -17.91 7.12 6.82
CA GLY A 214 -18.02 7.32 8.27
C GLY A 214 -16.78 6.92 9.08
N ASP A 215 -15.91 6.11 8.51
CA ASP A 215 -14.63 5.71 9.15
C ASP A 215 -13.49 6.72 8.83
N ALA A 216 -13.70 7.67 7.91
CA ALA A 216 -12.71 8.68 7.55
C ALA A 216 -12.55 9.72 8.67
N ASP A 217 -11.31 10.19 8.86
CA ASP A 217 -10.93 11.24 9.81
C ASP A 217 -10.00 12.26 9.10
N PRO A 218 -10.55 13.02 8.12
CA PRO A 218 -9.76 13.89 7.28
C PRO A 218 -9.17 15.06 8.07
N VAL A 219 -7.90 15.35 7.79
CA VAL A 219 -7.20 16.51 8.34
C VAL A 219 -7.52 17.72 7.48
N SER A 220 -7.84 18.86 8.12
CA SER A 220 -7.97 20.15 7.41
C SER A 220 -6.58 20.70 7.13
N ASP A 221 -6.33 21.06 5.87
CA ASP A 221 -5.15 21.75 5.36
C ASP A 221 -5.46 23.20 4.94
#